data_634843d77bcc95616a1c3f240bc985a4
#
_entry.id   634843d77bcc95616a1c3f240bc985a4
#
_cell.length_a   1.000
_cell.length_b   1.000
_cell.length_c   1.000
_cell.angle_alpha   90.00
_cell.angle_beta   90.00
_cell.angle_gamma   90.00
#
_symmetry.space_group_name_H-M   'P 1'
#
loop_
_entity.id
_entity.type
_entity.pdbx_description
1 polymer ?
#
loop_
_entity_poly.entity_id
_entity_poly.type
_entity_poly.pdbx_seq_one_letter_code
_entity_poly.pdbx_strand_id
1 'polypeptide(L)'
;MKEERVFNFLKFKSFFLFIFLGIFVFSIFSIFYFKIKMGLDFKGGTIIEIEFEKEKPHIQEIKKTLNELNLGEVILQETDQNRVLLKLREISEKERIQIFEKLKGAKEIRSEMVGPVISSELKRKSIWLTIFSLVTILIYISLAFKKIAEKLSSFIFSLVSFLGLFQNTLFLLGIVSILGKFFNVEFNIPILISILTCLGYGINDTIVFFDRLRENVLKRKGKNISEIINFAISQTFTRQVNTSLTTIFPVLAILFFNVESLKFFSLILILGILNSTLFSLFIAGSLVKLIAREL
;
A
#
# COMPACT_ATOMS: atom_id res chain seq x y z
N MET A 1 -6.09 0.02 -44.52
CA MET A 1 -5.88 0.02 -43.09
C MET A 1 -5.29 -1.33 -42.71
N LYS A 2 -4.04 -1.38 -42.25
CA LYS A 2 -3.45 -2.63 -41.74
C LYS A 2 -4.31 -3.09 -40.57
N GLU A 3 -4.83 -4.30 -40.62
CA GLU A 3 -5.43 -4.95 -39.46
C GLU A 3 -4.34 -5.07 -38.38
N GLU A 4 -4.38 -4.16 -37.42
CA GLU A 4 -3.53 -4.27 -36.23
C GLU A 4 -3.91 -5.58 -35.54
N ARG A 5 -2.97 -6.52 -35.47
CA ARG A 5 -3.13 -7.77 -34.74
C ARG A 5 -3.36 -7.42 -33.26
N VAL A 6 -4.61 -7.43 -32.82
CA VAL A 6 -5.02 -7.17 -31.45
C VAL A 6 -4.93 -8.48 -30.68
N PHE A 7 -4.14 -8.47 -29.61
CA PHE A 7 -4.07 -9.62 -28.71
C PHE A 7 -5.41 -9.81 -28.00
N ASN A 8 -5.90 -11.04 -27.92
CA ASN A 8 -7.20 -11.33 -27.32
C ASN A 8 -7.05 -11.54 -25.81
N PHE A 9 -6.90 -10.47 -25.04
CA PHE A 9 -6.77 -10.50 -23.58
C PHE A 9 -7.99 -11.11 -22.89
N LEU A 10 -9.20 -10.85 -23.41
CA LEU A 10 -10.44 -11.37 -22.83
C LEU A 10 -10.63 -12.90 -23.00
N LYS A 11 -9.80 -13.56 -23.81
CA LYS A 11 -9.76 -15.02 -23.86
C LYS A 11 -9.44 -15.61 -22.47
N PHE A 12 -8.59 -14.92 -21.71
CA PHE A 12 -8.14 -15.33 -20.37
C PHE A 12 -8.91 -14.67 -19.24
N LYS A 13 -10.09 -14.03 -19.50
CA LYS A 13 -10.85 -13.29 -18.50
C LYS A 13 -11.14 -14.09 -17.22
N SER A 14 -11.55 -15.36 -17.36
CA SER A 14 -11.86 -16.22 -16.22
C SER A 14 -10.64 -16.47 -15.33
N PHE A 15 -9.46 -16.64 -15.93
CA PHE A 15 -8.21 -16.78 -15.23
C PHE A 15 -7.85 -15.50 -14.44
N PHE A 16 -7.95 -14.33 -15.07
CA PHE A 16 -7.67 -13.07 -14.41
C PHE A 16 -8.67 -12.74 -13.30
N LEU A 17 -9.95 -13.04 -13.50
CA LEU A 17 -10.98 -12.89 -12.46
C LEU A 17 -10.75 -13.85 -11.29
N PHE A 18 -10.29 -15.07 -11.55
CA PHE A 18 -9.91 -16.02 -10.50
C PHE A 18 -8.71 -15.53 -9.69
N ILE A 19 -7.67 -14.99 -10.35
CA ILE A 19 -6.52 -14.37 -9.68
C ILE A 19 -6.99 -13.18 -8.82
N PHE A 20 -7.82 -12.32 -9.37
CA PHE A 20 -8.38 -11.17 -8.62
C PHE A 20 -9.10 -11.61 -7.35
N LEU A 21 -9.98 -12.60 -7.47
CA LEU A 21 -10.70 -13.15 -6.33
C LEU A 21 -9.74 -13.84 -5.34
N GLY A 22 -8.76 -14.57 -5.83
CA GLY A 22 -7.74 -15.22 -5.01
C GLY A 22 -6.93 -14.21 -4.19
N ILE A 23 -6.43 -13.14 -4.82
CA ILE A 23 -5.71 -12.07 -4.13
C ILE A 23 -6.63 -11.39 -3.10
N PHE A 24 -7.90 -11.15 -3.45
CA PHE A 24 -8.87 -10.52 -2.56
C PHE A 24 -9.12 -11.36 -1.30
N VAL A 25 -9.41 -12.64 -1.47
CA VAL A 25 -9.64 -13.58 -0.35
C VAL A 25 -8.38 -13.76 0.49
N PHE A 26 -7.21 -13.93 -0.16
CA PHE A 26 -5.92 -14.05 0.51
C PHE A 26 -5.60 -12.81 1.35
N SER A 27 -5.89 -11.63 0.85
CA SER A 27 -5.66 -10.37 1.56
C SER A 27 -6.51 -10.27 2.83
N ILE A 28 -7.80 -10.59 2.72
CA ILE A 28 -8.72 -10.61 3.86
C ILE A 28 -8.23 -11.64 4.89
N PHE A 29 -7.94 -12.87 4.44
CA PHE A 29 -7.40 -13.91 5.32
C PHE A 29 -6.14 -13.45 6.05
N SER A 30 -5.18 -12.84 5.33
CA SER A 30 -3.93 -12.36 5.91
C SER A 30 -4.15 -11.30 6.99
N ILE A 31 -5.05 -10.35 6.76
CA ILE A 31 -5.37 -9.29 7.71
C ILE A 31 -5.95 -9.86 9.01
N PHE A 32 -6.90 -10.81 8.91
CA PHE A 32 -7.55 -11.40 10.08
C PHE A 32 -6.65 -12.39 10.83
N TYR A 33 -5.89 -13.20 10.11
CA TYR A 33 -5.04 -14.25 10.70
C TYR A 33 -3.76 -13.69 11.33
N PHE A 34 -3.02 -12.85 10.60
CA PHE A 34 -1.75 -12.30 11.09
C PHE A 34 -1.91 -11.02 11.90
N LYS A 35 -3.02 -10.31 11.75
CA LYS A 35 -3.31 -9.01 12.35
C LYS A 35 -2.26 -7.94 11.98
N ILE A 36 -2.68 -6.70 11.85
CA ILE A 36 -1.78 -5.59 11.55
C ILE A 36 -1.14 -5.11 12.85
N LYS A 37 0.19 -5.13 12.91
CA LYS A 37 0.93 -4.52 14.02
C LYS A 37 0.97 -3.01 13.82
N MET A 38 0.30 -2.27 14.68
CA MET A 38 0.34 -0.80 14.65
C MET A 38 1.66 -0.29 15.19
N GLY A 39 2.26 0.67 14.49
CA GLY A 39 3.47 1.37 14.90
C GLY A 39 3.21 2.44 15.96
N LEU A 40 4.29 3.06 16.38
CA LEU A 40 4.29 4.11 17.40
C LEU A 40 3.36 5.27 17.05
N ASP A 41 3.32 5.67 15.77
CA ASP A 41 2.47 6.75 15.29
C ASP A 41 0.99 6.58 15.63
N PHE A 42 0.54 5.33 15.74
CA PHE A 42 -0.87 4.96 15.96
C PHE A 42 -1.17 4.35 17.33
N LYS A 43 -0.12 3.92 18.06
CA LYS A 43 -0.25 3.39 19.45
C LYS A 43 0.14 4.41 20.50
N GLY A 44 1.01 5.35 20.16
CA GLY A 44 1.73 6.17 21.11
C GLY A 44 2.89 5.40 21.76
N GLY A 45 3.80 6.12 22.38
CA GLY A 45 4.95 5.58 23.07
C GLY A 45 6.24 6.36 22.76
N THR A 46 7.38 5.75 23.11
CA THR A 46 8.71 6.34 22.90
C THR A 46 9.59 5.33 22.15
N ILE A 47 10.32 5.83 21.16
CA ILE A 47 11.41 5.12 20.50
C ILE A 47 12.71 5.83 20.85
N ILE A 48 13.69 5.09 21.36
CA ILE A 48 15.02 5.60 21.63
C ILE A 48 16.02 4.73 20.86
N GLU A 49 16.80 5.35 20.00
CA GLU A 49 17.94 4.70 19.36
C GLU A 49 19.19 4.97 20.19
N ILE A 50 19.81 3.90 20.65
CA ILE A 50 21.01 3.94 21.46
C ILE A 50 22.18 3.28 20.75
N GLU A 51 23.38 3.83 20.93
CA GLU A 51 24.64 3.28 20.46
C GLU A 51 25.53 2.99 21.67
N PHE A 52 26.17 1.82 21.70
CA PHE A 52 27.14 1.47 22.73
C PHE A 52 28.55 1.84 22.27
N GLU A 53 29.27 2.58 23.12
CA GLU A 53 30.69 2.99 22.86
C GLU A 53 31.67 1.82 22.82
N LYS A 54 31.31 0.71 23.47
CA LYS A 54 32.05 -0.55 23.50
C LYS A 54 31.21 -1.67 22.91
N GLU A 55 31.64 -2.91 23.06
CA GLU A 55 30.87 -4.08 22.66
C GLU A 55 29.43 -4.02 23.24
N LYS A 56 28.47 -4.18 22.39
CA LYS A 56 27.05 -4.18 22.75
C LYS A 56 26.75 -5.37 23.68
N PRO A 57 26.12 -5.15 24.85
CA PRO A 57 25.65 -6.24 25.68
C PRO A 57 24.64 -7.12 24.93
N HIS A 58 24.53 -8.38 25.32
CA HIS A 58 23.51 -9.26 24.75
C HIS A 58 22.10 -8.67 24.96
N ILE A 59 21.24 -8.77 23.93
CA ILE A 59 19.87 -8.25 23.98
C ILE A 59 19.12 -8.71 25.21
N GLN A 60 19.36 -9.94 25.65
CA GLN A 60 18.74 -10.49 26.86
C GLN A 60 19.14 -9.75 28.13
N GLU A 61 20.38 -9.28 28.23
CA GLU A 61 20.88 -8.48 29.35
C GLU A 61 20.27 -7.08 29.33
N ILE A 62 20.23 -6.44 28.17
CA ILE A 62 19.55 -5.14 28.01
C ILE A 62 18.10 -5.26 28.42
N LYS A 63 17.40 -6.31 27.95
CA LYS A 63 16.01 -6.56 28.29
C LYS A 63 15.80 -6.79 29.78
N LYS A 64 16.66 -7.56 30.44
CA LYS A 64 16.62 -7.81 31.88
C LYS A 64 16.79 -6.52 32.67
N THR A 65 17.79 -5.72 32.30
CA THR A 65 18.08 -4.43 32.95
C THR A 65 16.91 -3.45 32.83
N LEU A 66 16.26 -3.39 31.66
CA LEU A 66 15.12 -2.50 31.43
C LEU A 66 13.85 -3.00 32.11
N ASN A 67 13.65 -4.29 32.24
CA ASN A 67 12.49 -4.85 32.94
C ASN A 67 12.49 -4.51 34.45
N GLU A 68 13.67 -4.28 35.06
CA GLU A 68 13.76 -3.82 36.45
C GLU A 68 13.19 -2.42 36.66
N LEU A 69 13.06 -1.61 35.60
CA LEU A 69 12.55 -0.24 35.65
C LEU A 69 11.01 -0.15 35.52
N ASN A 70 10.30 -1.27 35.44
CA ASN A 70 8.84 -1.32 35.31
C ASN A 70 8.28 -0.45 34.16
N LEU A 71 9.02 -0.38 33.05
CA LEU A 71 8.67 0.43 31.87
C LEU A 71 7.56 -0.19 30.99
N GLY A 72 6.95 -1.29 31.44
CA GLY A 72 5.98 -2.06 30.67
C GLY A 72 6.64 -2.98 29.65
N GLU A 73 5.98 -3.24 28.53
CA GLU A 73 6.53 -4.07 27.46
C GLU A 73 7.63 -3.31 26.72
N VAL A 74 8.87 -3.80 26.82
CA VAL A 74 10.03 -3.25 26.13
C VAL A 74 10.31 -4.12 24.92
N ILE A 75 10.23 -3.52 23.71
CA ILE A 75 10.61 -4.19 22.47
C ILE A 75 11.98 -3.68 22.06
N LEU A 76 12.93 -4.61 21.92
CA LEU A 76 14.28 -4.33 21.47
C LEU A 76 14.44 -4.79 20.03
N GLN A 77 14.99 -3.94 19.18
CA GLN A 77 15.29 -4.26 17.80
C GLN A 77 16.74 -3.90 17.51
N GLU A 78 17.51 -4.86 17.02
CA GLU A 78 18.87 -4.59 16.55
C GLU A 78 18.80 -3.85 15.22
N THR A 79 19.58 -2.76 15.12
CA THR A 79 19.63 -1.95 13.90
C THR A 79 20.98 -2.10 13.21
N ASP A 80 22.07 -2.07 13.99
CA ASP A 80 23.45 -2.16 13.51
C ASP A 80 24.33 -2.91 14.53
N GLN A 81 25.63 -3.11 14.23
CA GLN A 81 26.52 -3.89 15.10
C GLN A 81 26.53 -3.39 16.55
N ASN A 82 26.48 -2.07 16.78
CA ASN A 82 26.50 -1.46 18.11
C ASN A 82 25.22 -0.67 18.46
N ARG A 83 24.18 -0.73 17.62
CA ARG A 83 22.97 0.06 17.83
C ARG A 83 21.79 -0.81 18.19
N VAL A 84 20.96 -0.30 19.08
CA VAL A 84 19.70 -0.93 19.51
C VAL A 84 18.60 0.11 19.54
N LEU A 85 17.46 -0.23 18.97
CA LEU A 85 16.25 0.55 19.01
C LEU A 85 15.38 0.04 20.17
N LEU A 86 15.11 0.91 21.12
CA LEU A 86 14.21 0.67 22.24
C LEU A 86 12.84 1.21 21.89
N LYS A 87 11.81 0.37 21.92
CA LYS A 87 10.42 0.78 21.78
C LYS A 87 9.72 0.56 23.13
N LEU A 88 9.20 1.63 23.68
CA LEU A 88 8.66 1.71 25.04
C LEU A 88 7.26 2.36 25.01
N ARG A 89 6.48 2.21 26.10
CA ARG A 89 5.36 3.11 26.36
C ARG A 89 5.85 4.57 26.43
N GLU A 90 4.95 5.50 26.52
CA GLU A 90 5.32 6.88 26.88
C GLU A 90 6.06 6.88 28.22
N ILE A 91 7.24 7.49 28.24
CA ILE A 91 8.12 7.58 29.40
C ILE A 91 8.36 9.04 29.77
N SER A 92 8.50 9.30 31.07
CA SER A 92 8.89 10.61 31.60
C SER A 92 10.39 10.86 31.44
N GLU A 93 10.82 12.12 31.51
CA GLU A 93 12.26 12.44 31.52
C GLU A 93 13.03 11.76 32.67
N LYS A 94 12.39 11.54 33.83
CA LYS A 94 13.00 10.82 34.96
C LYS A 94 13.27 9.35 34.58
N GLU A 95 12.30 8.68 33.99
CA GLU A 95 12.46 7.29 33.51
C GLU A 95 13.52 7.20 32.41
N ARG A 96 13.59 8.20 31.53
CA ARG A 96 14.61 8.28 30.50
C ARG A 96 16.02 8.36 31.10
N ILE A 97 16.23 9.24 32.08
CA ILE A 97 17.52 9.34 32.80
C ILE A 97 17.88 7.99 33.43
N GLN A 98 16.94 7.33 34.10
CA GLN A 98 17.15 6.03 34.74
C GLN A 98 17.56 4.93 33.73
N ILE A 99 17.03 4.97 32.50
CA ILE A 99 17.43 4.05 31.42
C ILE A 99 18.93 4.20 31.15
N PHE A 100 19.41 5.44 30.96
CA PHE A 100 20.82 5.69 30.63
C PHE A 100 21.77 5.46 31.81
N GLU A 101 21.33 5.69 33.06
CA GLU A 101 22.09 5.33 34.25
C GLU A 101 22.30 3.82 34.39
N LYS A 102 21.28 3.03 34.03
CA LYS A 102 21.34 1.56 34.08
C LYS A 102 22.09 0.97 32.87
N LEU A 103 21.93 1.54 31.69
CA LEU A 103 22.62 1.12 30.46
C LEU A 103 23.97 1.85 30.32
N LYS A 104 24.91 1.53 31.20
CA LYS A 104 26.27 2.15 31.20
C LYS A 104 26.95 2.02 29.85
N GLY A 105 27.41 3.15 29.29
CA GLY A 105 28.09 3.20 27.99
C GLY A 105 27.13 3.28 26.78
N ALA A 106 25.85 3.39 27.00
CA ALA A 106 24.88 3.68 25.96
C ALA A 106 24.77 5.20 25.75
N LYS A 107 24.88 5.64 24.50
CA LYS A 107 24.70 7.02 24.07
C LYS A 107 23.41 7.11 23.24
N GLU A 108 22.59 8.10 23.54
CA GLU A 108 21.41 8.36 22.73
C GLU A 108 21.80 8.98 21.40
N ILE A 109 21.33 8.40 20.30
CA ILE A 109 21.46 8.95 18.96
C ILE A 109 20.21 9.71 18.55
N ARG A 110 19.04 9.11 18.84
CA ARG A 110 17.76 9.65 18.44
C ARG A 110 16.69 9.23 19.46
N SER A 111 15.79 10.14 19.77
CA SER A 111 14.60 9.85 20.56
C SER A 111 13.37 10.46 19.90
N GLU A 112 12.34 9.66 19.77
CA GLU A 112 11.04 10.08 19.25
C GLU A 112 9.97 9.67 20.25
N MET A 113 9.10 10.60 20.61
CA MET A 113 7.98 10.36 21.49
C MET A 113 6.68 10.81 20.83
N VAL A 114 5.69 9.94 20.82
CA VAL A 114 4.35 10.24 20.35
C VAL A 114 3.38 10.02 21.49
N GLY A 115 2.82 11.11 21.99
CA GLY A 115 1.83 11.04 23.08
C GLY A 115 0.51 10.41 22.63
N PRO A 116 -0.30 9.88 23.58
CA PRO A 116 -1.55 9.16 23.28
C PRO A 116 -2.58 10.02 22.54
N VAL A 117 -2.63 11.30 22.83
CA VAL A 117 -3.53 12.25 22.17
C VAL A 117 -3.17 12.37 20.68
N ILE A 118 -1.89 12.57 20.38
CA ILE A 118 -1.39 12.70 19.00
C ILE A 118 -1.62 11.41 18.22
N SER A 119 -1.28 10.25 18.79
CA SER A 119 -1.45 8.96 18.12
C SER A 119 -2.92 8.62 17.83
N SER A 120 -3.82 8.93 18.76
CA SER A 120 -5.26 8.72 18.56
C SER A 120 -5.81 9.65 17.48
N GLU A 121 -5.35 10.90 17.43
CA GLU A 121 -5.72 11.86 16.40
C GLU A 121 -5.19 11.44 15.03
N LEU A 122 -3.92 11.03 14.94
CA LEU A 122 -3.32 10.51 13.70
C LEU A 122 -4.09 9.30 13.19
N LYS A 123 -4.42 8.35 14.05
CA LYS A 123 -5.22 7.17 13.67
C LYS A 123 -6.58 7.58 13.11
N ARG A 124 -7.31 8.47 13.79
CA ARG A 124 -8.61 8.96 13.33
C ARG A 124 -8.50 9.70 12.00
N LYS A 125 -7.55 10.64 11.88
CA LYS A 125 -7.31 11.39 10.64
C LYS A 125 -6.95 10.46 9.48
N SER A 126 -6.11 9.45 9.70
CA SER A 126 -5.69 8.49 8.68
C SER A 126 -6.87 7.71 8.09
N ILE A 127 -7.77 7.23 8.94
CA ILE A 127 -8.99 6.53 8.49
C ILE A 127 -9.87 7.47 7.67
N TRP A 128 -10.13 8.69 8.18
CA TRP A 128 -10.96 9.67 7.46
C TRP A 128 -10.34 10.10 6.13
N LEU A 129 -9.02 10.33 6.08
CA LEU A 129 -8.32 10.67 4.84
C LEU A 129 -8.42 9.56 3.80
N THR A 130 -8.28 8.30 4.22
CA THR A 130 -8.41 7.16 3.31
C THR A 130 -9.83 7.04 2.76
N ILE A 131 -10.86 7.15 3.62
CA ILE A 131 -12.26 7.11 3.19
C ILE A 131 -12.57 8.30 2.27
N PHE A 132 -12.15 9.51 2.66
CA PHE A 132 -12.37 10.72 1.89
C PHE A 132 -11.72 10.63 0.51
N SER A 133 -10.48 10.12 0.43
CA SER A 133 -9.79 9.92 -0.84
C SER A 133 -10.54 8.96 -1.76
N LEU A 134 -10.99 7.81 -1.24
CA LEU A 134 -11.78 6.85 -2.02
C LEU A 134 -13.08 7.45 -2.52
N VAL A 135 -13.83 8.14 -1.66
CA VAL A 135 -15.10 8.78 -2.03
C VAL A 135 -14.89 9.88 -3.08
N THR A 136 -13.88 10.73 -2.88
CA THR A 136 -13.56 11.80 -3.83
C THR A 136 -13.19 11.25 -5.21
N ILE A 137 -12.40 10.17 -5.26
CA ILE A 137 -12.03 9.50 -6.50
C ILE A 137 -13.27 8.93 -7.19
N LEU A 138 -14.18 8.29 -6.45
CA LEU A 138 -15.42 7.76 -7.02
C LEU A 138 -16.32 8.84 -7.61
N ILE A 139 -16.49 9.96 -6.90
CA ILE A 139 -17.23 11.12 -7.39
C ILE A 139 -16.59 11.66 -8.66
N TYR A 140 -15.25 11.84 -8.65
CA TYR A 140 -14.52 12.32 -9.81
C TYR A 140 -14.73 11.44 -11.05
N ILE A 141 -14.59 10.10 -10.91
CA ILE A 141 -14.79 9.18 -12.03
C ILE A 141 -16.24 9.22 -12.51
N SER A 142 -17.20 9.22 -11.61
CA SER A 142 -18.63 9.30 -11.94
C SER A 142 -18.94 10.54 -12.77
N LEU A 143 -18.35 11.68 -12.43
CA LEU A 143 -18.52 12.93 -13.16
C LEU A 143 -17.75 12.95 -14.49
N ALA A 144 -16.49 12.50 -14.49
CA ALA A 144 -15.63 12.48 -15.67
C ALA A 144 -16.19 11.62 -16.80
N PHE A 145 -16.87 10.53 -16.44
CA PHE A 145 -17.41 9.58 -17.41
C PHE A 145 -18.95 9.69 -17.61
N LYS A 146 -19.59 10.76 -17.10
CA LYS A 146 -21.05 10.95 -17.19
C LYS A 146 -21.62 10.99 -18.61
N LYS A 147 -20.83 11.41 -19.60
CA LYS A 147 -21.28 11.58 -21.02
C LYS A 147 -20.97 10.38 -21.91
N ILE A 148 -20.79 9.19 -21.36
CA ILE A 148 -20.49 8.01 -22.17
C ILE A 148 -21.77 7.35 -22.65
N ALA A 149 -21.73 7.02 -23.94
CA ALA A 149 -22.73 6.37 -24.76
C ALA A 149 -23.78 5.49 -24.03
N GLU A 150 -24.94 5.40 -24.64
CA GLU A 150 -26.11 4.57 -24.30
C GLU A 150 -25.81 3.09 -23.94
N LYS A 151 -24.60 2.59 -24.24
CA LYS A 151 -24.20 1.18 -24.06
C LYS A 151 -23.36 0.89 -22.80
N LEU A 152 -22.76 1.90 -22.13
CA LEU A 152 -21.93 1.71 -20.95
C LEU A 152 -22.22 2.85 -19.97
N SER A 153 -22.90 2.55 -18.88
CA SER A 153 -23.21 3.55 -17.88
C SER A 153 -21.96 4.01 -17.12
N SER A 154 -21.92 5.29 -16.72
CA SER A 154 -20.89 5.87 -15.85
C SER A 154 -20.70 5.05 -14.56
N PHE A 155 -21.78 4.42 -14.09
CA PHE A 155 -21.78 3.57 -12.91
C PHE A 155 -20.82 2.36 -13.04
N ILE A 156 -20.75 1.73 -14.24
CA ILE A 156 -19.82 0.60 -14.47
C ILE A 156 -18.38 1.02 -14.27
N PHE A 157 -17.99 2.17 -14.83
CA PHE A 157 -16.62 2.69 -14.68
C PHE A 157 -16.29 3.01 -13.22
N SER A 158 -17.20 3.66 -12.51
CA SER A 158 -17.04 3.97 -11.09
C SER A 158 -16.96 2.71 -10.25
N LEU A 159 -17.81 1.72 -10.49
CA LEU A 159 -17.82 0.47 -9.75
C LEU A 159 -16.54 -0.34 -9.97
N VAL A 160 -16.10 -0.48 -11.23
CA VAL A 160 -14.87 -1.22 -11.54
C VAL A 160 -13.64 -0.51 -10.95
N SER A 161 -13.59 0.83 -11.01
CA SER A 161 -12.51 1.59 -10.36
C SER A 161 -12.50 1.39 -8.86
N PHE A 162 -13.67 1.45 -8.22
CA PHE A 162 -13.79 1.20 -6.78
C PHE A 162 -13.29 -0.19 -6.40
N LEU A 163 -13.71 -1.22 -7.13
CA LEU A 163 -13.28 -2.59 -6.87
C LEU A 163 -11.75 -2.73 -6.99
N GLY A 164 -11.14 -2.07 -7.98
CA GLY A 164 -9.69 -2.09 -8.14
C GLY A 164 -8.94 -1.38 -7.01
N LEU A 165 -9.37 -0.17 -6.65
CA LEU A 165 -8.75 0.59 -5.57
C LEU A 165 -8.93 -0.08 -4.21
N PHE A 166 -10.13 -0.59 -3.95
CA PHE A 166 -10.45 -1.30 -2.72
C PHE A 166 -9.64 -2.59 -2.58
N GLN A 167 -9.57 -3.39 -3.66
CA GLN A 167 -8.77 -4.61 -3.69
C GLN A 167 -7.27 -4.29 -3.51
N ASN A 168 -6.75 -3.25 -4.17
CA ASN A 168 -5.35 -2.87 -4.02
C ASN A 168 -5.02 -2.43 -2.58
N THR A 169 -5.91 -1.69 -1.95
CA THR A 169 -5.76 -1.30 -0.53
C THR A 169 -5.74 -2.52 0.38
N LEU A 170 -6.68 -3.45 0.19
CA LEU A 170 -6.72 -4.71 0.97
C LEU A 170 -5.47 -5.55 0.73
N PHE A 171 -5.00 -5.64 -0.52
CA PHE A 171 -3.77 -6.36 -0.87
C PHE A 171 -2.57 -5.80 -0.10
N LEU A 172 -2.39 -4.50 -0.09
CA LEU A 172 -1.29 -3.86 0.61
C LEU A 172 -1.39 -4.02 2.14
N LEU A 173 -2.59 -3.89 2.71
CA LEU A 173 -2.80 -4.18 4.13
C LEU A 173 -2.54 -5.66 4.47
N GLY A 174 -2.92 -6.58 3.59
CA GLY A 174 -2.60 -8.01 3.71
C GLY A 174 -1.09 -8.27 3.71
N ILE A 175 -0.35 -7.64 2.78
CA ILE A 175 1.12 -7.72 2.74
C ILE A 175 1.74 -7.16 4.02
N VAL A 176 1.27 -6.00 4.50
CA VAL A 176 1.77 -5.40 5.74
C VAL A 176 1.54 -6.33 6.94
N SER A 177 0.40 -7.03 7.00
CA SER A 177 0.13 -7.97 8.09
C SER A 177 1.07 -9.18 8.07
N ILE A 178 1.41 -9.70 6.88
CA ILE A 178 2.40 -10.77 6.69
C ILE A 178 3.79 -10.29 7.10
N LEU A 179 4.22 -9.14 6.58
CA LEU A 179 5.51 -8.54 6.94
C LEU A 179 5.60 -8.25 8.45
N GLY A 180 4.48 -7.87 9.07
CA GLY A 180 4.39 -7.68 10.51
C GLY A 180 4.63 -8.97 11.30
N LYS A 181 4.19 -10.12 10.80
CA LYS A 181 4.40 -11.42 11.45
C LYS A 181 5.83 -11.92 11.30
N PHE A 182 6.39 -11.86 10.09
CA PHE A 182 7.68 -12.51 9.77
C PHE A 182 8.88 -11.57 9.93
N PHE A 183 8.71 -10.28 9.70
CA PHE A 183 9.78 -9.28 9.72
C PHE A 183 9.59 -8.19 10.79
N ASN A 184 8.60 -8.33 11.67
CA ASN A 184 8.26 -7.35 12.70
C ASN A 184 7.97 -5.93 12.15
N VAL A 185 7.49 -5.83 10.91
CA VAL A 185 7.11 -4.57 10.29
C VAL A 185 5.85 -4.02 10.97
N GLU A 186 5.91 -2.77 11.35
CA GLU A 186 4.78 -2.06 11.96
C GLU A 186 4.13 -1.12 10.96
N PHE A 187 2.80 -1.07 10.97
CA PHE A 187 2.03 -0.11 10.20
C PHE A 187 2.25 1.28 10.78
N ASN A 188 3.00 2.11 10.08
CA ASN A 188 3.42 3.47 10.44
C ASN A 188 3.00 4.50 9.38
N ILE A 189 3.28 5.79 9.62
CA ILE A 189 2.94 6.86 8.68
C ILE A 189 3.56 6.64 7.28
N PRO A 190 4.84 6.28 7.10
CA PRO A 190 5.40 5.97 5.79
C PRO A 190 4.62 4.90 5.03
N ILE A 191 4.23 3.81 5.67
CA ILE A 191 3.43 2.75 5.04
C ILE A 191 2.03 3.26 4.65
N LEU A 192 1.38 4.07 5.51
CA LEU A 192 0.13 4.71 5.17
C LEU A 192 0.26 5.60 3.92
N ILE A 193 1.31 6.43 3.87
CA ILE A 193 1.59 7.30 2.71
C ILE A 193 1.77 6.47 1.44
N SER A 194 2.49 5.34 1.50
CA SER A 194 2.66 4.47 0.34
C SER A 194 1.33 3.90 -0.16
N ILE A 195 0.44 3.49 0.75
CA ILE A 195 -0.91 3.01 0.39
C ILE A 195 -1.74 4.11 -0.27
N LEU A 196 -1.76 5.32 0.31
CA LEU A 196 -2.48 6.46 -0.27
C LEU A 196 -1.91 6.88 -1.64
N THR A 197 -0.59 6.82 -1.80
CA THR A 197 0.08 7.07 -3.08
C THR A 197 -0.34 6.03 -4.13
N CYS A 198 -0.44 4.75 -3.74
CA CYS A 198 -0.92 3.69 -4.63
C CYS A 198 -2.37 3.87 -5.05
N LEU A 199 -3.24 4.49 -4.24
CA LEU A 199 -4.60 4.86 -4.66
C LEU A 199 -4.56 5.85 -5.81
N GLY A 200 -3.77 6.93 -5.69
CA GLY A 200 -3.61 7.93 -6.74
C GLY A 200 -3.00 7.34 -8.01
N TYR A 201 -2.03 6.45 -7.86
CA TYR A 201 -1.41 5.76 -9.00
C TYR A 201 -2.38 4.82 -9.72
N GLY A 202 -3.06 3.96 -8.98
CA GLY A 202 -3.99 2.97 -9.53
C GLY A 202 -5.16 3.61 -10.27
N ILE A 203 -5.65 4.77 -9.81
CA ILE A 203 -6.70 5.48 -10.52
C ILE A 203 -6.21 6.07 -11.84
N ASN A 204 -4.97 6.56 -11.92
CA ASN A 204 -4.41 7.09 -13.15
C ASN A 204 -4.39 6.02 -14.26
N ASP A 205 -3.91 4.82 -13.97
CA ASP A 205 -3.88 3.70 -14.94
C ASP A 205 -5.29 3.31 -15.40
N THR A 206 -6.23 3.25 -14.45
CA THR A 206 -7.63 2.91 -14.74
C THR A 206 -8.31 3.97 -15.60
N ILE A 207 -8.06 5.26 -15.35
CA ILE A 207 -8.60 6.36 -16.17
C ILE A 207 -8.06 6.30 -17.58
N VAL A 208 -6.75 6.03 -17.76
CA VAL A 208 -6.14 5.89 -19.09
C VAL A 208 -6.79 4.79 -19.90
N PHE A 209 -7.06 3.64 -19.27
CA PHE A 209 -7.79 2.54 -19.91
C PHE A 209 -9.24 2.92 -20.25
N PHE A 210 -9.96 3.52 -19.32
CA PHE A 210 -11.38 3.87 -19.52
C PHE A 210 -11.57 4.99 -20.56
N ASP A 211 -10.68 5.97 -20.59
CA ASP A 211 -10.75 7.02 -21.61
C ASP A 211 -10.57 6.43 -23.00
N ARG A 212 -9.61 5.51 -23.16
CA ARG A 212 -9.42 4.81 -24.44
C ARG A 212 -10.57 3.87 -24.77
N LEU A 213 -11.13 3.18 -23.80
CA LEU A 213 -12.32 2.36 -23.99
C LEU A 213 -13.51 3.19 -24.45
N ARG A 214 -13.73 4.33 -23.80
CA ARG A 214 -14.76 5.31 -24.19
C ARG A 214 -14.60 5.76 -25.63
N GLU A 215 -13.42 6.21 -26.01
CA GLU A 215 -13.14 6.67 -27.37
C GLU A 215 -13.45 5.57 -28.40
N ASN A 216 -13.04 4.34 -28.12
CA ASN A 216 -13.28 3.20 -29.01
C ASN A 216 -14.76 2.82 -29.09
N VAL A 217 -15.54 2.91 -28.02
CA VAL A 217 -17.01 2.69 -28.02
C VAL A 217 -17.70 3.69 -28.94
N LEU A 218 -17.30 4.97 -28.89
CA LEU A 218 -17.87 6.02 -29.73
C LEU A 218 -17.50 5.89 -31.22
N LYS A 219 -16.25 5.53 -31.52
CA LYS A 219 -15.74 5.43 -32.90
C LYS A 219 -16.13 4.13 -33.61
N ARG A 220 -16.33 3.04 -32.87
CA ARG A 220 -16.54 1.69 -33.42
C ARG A 220 -17.97 1.20 -33.20
N LYS A 221 -18.96 2.00 -33.59
CA LYS A 221 -20.37 1.64 -33.54
C LYS A 221 -20.64 0.33 -34.29
N GLY A 222 -21.31 -0.63 -33.65
CA GLY A 222 -21.67 -1.93 -34.23
C GLY A 222 -20.68 -3.08 -34.00
N LYS A 223 -19.47 -2.84 -33.47
CA LYS A 223 -18.56 -3.92 -33.05
C LYS A 223 -18.92 -4.54 -31.71
N ASN A 224 -18.48 -5.80 -31.52
CA ASN A 224 -18.67 -6.49 -30.25
C ASN A 224 -17.87 -5.79 -29.15
N ILE A 225 -18.47 -5.61 -27.97
CA ILE A 225 -17.85 -4.96 -26.81
C ILE A 225 -16.53 -5.64 -26.41
N SER A 226 -16.39 -6.95 -26.61
CA SER A 226 -15.15 -7.68 -26.33
C SER A 226 -14.00 -7.26 -27.24
N GLU A 227 -14.25 -7.00 -28.52
CA GLU A 227 -13.25 -6.50 -29.47
C GLU A 227 -12.82 -5.08 -29.09
N ILE A 228 -13.78 -4.24 -28.70
CA ILE A 228 -13.54 -2.86 -28.29
C ILE A 228 -12.65 -2.82 -27.04
N ILE A 229 -12.92 -3.68 -26.05
CA ILE A 229 -12.10 -3.80 -24.83
C ILE A 229 -10.69 -4.26 -25.15
N ASN A 230 -10.53 -5.34 -25.93
CA ASN A 230 -9.21 -5.85 -26.33
C ASN A 230 -8.39 -4.78 -27.05
N PHE A 231 -9.04 -3.99 -27.91
CA PHE A 231 -8.40 -2.91 -28.62
C PHE A 231 -7.96 -1.78 -27.69
N ALA A 232 -8.81 -1.39 -26.74
CA ALA A 232 -8.46 -0.40 -25.73
C ALA A 232 -7.26 -0.82 -24.87
N ILE A 233 -7.24 -2.09 -24.41
CA ILE A 233 -6.10 -2.65 -23.67
C ILE A 233 -4.82 -2.58 -24.51
N SER A 234 -4.86 -3.07 -25.76
CA SER A 234 -3.69 -3.06 -26.64
C SER A 234 -3.13 -1.66 -26.88
N GLN A 235 -4.00 -0.65 -26.99
CA GLN A 235 -3.58 0.74 -27.19
C GLN A 235 -2.97 1.38 -25.95
N THR A 236 -3.37 0.95 -24.75
CA THR A 236 -2.90 1.53 -23.50
C THR A 236 -1.77 0.73 -22.85
N PHE A 237 -1.52 -0.50 -23.29
CA PHE A 237 -0.56 -1.43 -22.71
C PHE A 237 0.83 -0.82 -22.52
N THR A 238 1.45 -0.38 -23.63
CA THR A 238 2.81 0.19 -23.60
C THR A 238 2.89 1.42 -22.70
N ARG A 239 1.86 2.28 -22.73
CA ARG A 239 1.83 3.48 -21.91
C ARG A 239 1.78 3.13 -20.42
N GLN A 240 0.90 2.22 -20.01
CA GLN A 240 0.76 1.82 -18.59
C GLN A 240 2.03 1.14 -18.10
N VAL A 241 2.60 0.21 -18.86
CA VAL A 241 3.87 -0.45 -18.49
C VAL A 241 5.01 0.56 -18.35
N ASN A 242 5.17 1.47 -19.30
CA ASN A 242 6.22 2.49 -19.23
C ASN A 242 6.03 3.42 -18.03
N THR A 243 4.80 3.86 -17.77
CA THR A 243 4.50 4.72 -16.61
C THR A 243 4.81 4.01 -15.29
N SER A 244 4.47 2.73 -15.16
CA SER A 244 4.78 1.93 -13.98
C SER A 244 6.29 1.76 -13.80
N LEU A 245 7.01 1.41 -14.85
CA LEU A 245 8.46 1.23 -14.79
C LEU A 245 9.18 2.53 -14.44
N THR A 246 8.81 3.66 -15.03
CA THR A 246 9.43 4.96 -14.72
C THR A 246 9.21 5.39 -13.27
N THR A 247 8.13 4.94 -12.63
CA THR A 247 7.89 5.20 -11.21
C THR A 247 8.60 4.17 -10.32
N ILE A 248 8.60 2.90 -10.72
CA ILE A 248 9.22 1.83 -9.93
C ILE A 248 10.75 1.97 -9.88
N PHE A 249 11.43 2.37 -10.98
CA PHE A 249 12.89 2.47 -11.00
C PHE A 249 13.47 3.40 -9.92
N PRO A 250 13.02 4.65 -9.74
CA PRO A 250 13.49 5.50 -8.65
C PRO A 250 13.22 4.92 -7.26
N VAL A 251 12.06 4.27 -7.08
CA VAL A 251 11.70 3.65 -5.80
C VAL A 251 12.56 2.41 -5.51
N LEU A 252 12.93 1.64 -6.55
CA LEU A 252 13.89 0.55 -6.44
C LEU A 252 15.28 1.06 -5.99
N ALA A 253 15.72 2.21 -6.49
CA ALA A 253 16.98 2.79 -6.04
C ALA A 253 16.96 3.05 -4.51
N ILE A 254 15.87 3.60 -3.96
CA ILE A 254 15.71 3.80 -2.52
C ILE A 254 15.81 2.45 -1.77
N LEU A 255 15.20 1.41 -2.32
CA LEU A 255 15.25 0.06 -1.73
C LEU A 255 16.68 -0.51 -1.72
N PHE A 256 17.45 -0.31 -2.81
CA PHE A 256 18.84 -0.77 -2.91
C PHE A 256 19.81 -0.02 -1.98
N PHE A 257 19.61 1.27 -1.78
CA PHE A 257 20.42 2.03 -0.82
C PHE A 257 20.16 1.65 0.65
N ASN A 258 19.22 0.74 0.89
CA ASN A 258 18.91 0.15 2.19
C ASN A 258 18.69 1.18 3.31
N VAL A 259 18.01 2.29 2.97
CA VAL A 259 17.59 3.28 3.97
C VAL A 259 16.50 2.63 4.83
N GLU A 260 16.84 2.21 6.04
CA GLU A 260 15.97 1.40 6.90
C GLU A 260 14.56 1.98 7.08
N SER A 261 14.48 3.30 7.31
CA SER A 261 13.20 3.99 7.50
C SER A 261 12.28 3.97 6.26
N LEU A 262 12.86 3.84 5.05
CA LEU A 262 12.12 3.88 3.78
C LEU A 262 12.02 2.53 3.08
N LYS A 263 12.68 1.50 3.58
CA LYS A 263 12.72 0.16 2.98
C LYS A 263 11.30 -0.42 2.77
N PHE A 264 10.51 -0.46 3.81
CA PHE A 264 9.15 -1.02 3.74
C PHE A 264 8.17 -0.07 3.04
N PHE A 265 8.34 1.25 3.16
CA PHE A 265 7.65 2.22 2.34
C PHE A 265 7.84 1.92 0.85
N SER A 266 9.10 1.78 0.40
CA SER A 266 9.43 1.51 -1.00
C SER A 266 8.90 0.16 -1.47
N LEU A 267 9.03 -0.89 -0.65
CA LEU A 267 8.52 -2.21 -0.97
C LEU A 267 6.99 -2.21 -1.19
N ILE A 268 6.25 -1.61 -0.25
CA ILE A 268 4.79 -1.51 -0.32
C ILE A 268 4.37 -0.69 -1.54
N LEU A 269 5.06 0.41 -1.82
CA LEU A 269 4.79 1.25 -2.98
C LEU A 269 4.99 0.50 -4.29
N ILE A 270 6.09 -0.23 -4.45
CA ILE A 270 6.36 -1.05 -5.64
C ILE A 270 5.28 -2.12 -5.83
N LEU A 271 4.95 -2.87 -4.78
CA LEU A 271 3.93 -3.91 -4.85
C LEU A 271 2.55 -3.34 -5.19
N GLY A 272 2.21 -2.18 -4.65
CA GLY A 272 0.95 -1.50 -4.94
C GLY A 272 0.86 -0.99 -6.38
N ILE A 273 1.93 -0.43 -6.92
CA ILE A 273 1.99 -0.01 -8.33
C ILE A 273 1.85 -1.22 -9.24
N LEU A 274 2.61 -2.28 -9.00
CA LEU A 274 2.53 -3.52 -9.80
C LEU A 274 1.11 -4.11 -9.79
N ASN A 275 0.50 -4.25 -8.60
CA ASN A 275 -0.86 -4.78 -8.49
C ASN A 275 -1.90 -3.90 -9.17
N SER A 276 -1.79 -2.57 -9.06
CA SER A 276 -2.67 -1.61 -9.76
C SER A 276 -2.57 -1.71 -11.27
N THR A 277 -1.35 -1.81 -11.80
CA THR A 277 -1.11 -1.92 -13.23
C THR A 277 -1.64 -3.24 -13.78
N LEU A 278 -1.42 -4.35 -13.06
CA LEU A 278 -1.99 -5.65 -13.42
C LEU A 278 -3.53 -5.61 -13.39
N PHE A 279 -4.12 -4.94 -12.41
CA PHE A 279 -5.56 -4.74 -12.35
C PHE A 279 -6.07 -3.99 -13.59
N SER A 280 -5.49 -2.84 -13.90
CA SER A 280 -5.92 -2.00 -15.02
C SER A 280 -5.77 -2.70 -16.38
N LEU A 281 -4.66 -3.43 -16.60
CA LEU A 281 -4.39 -4.11 -17.87
C LEU A 281 -5.25 -5.35 -18.10
N PHE A 282 -5.50 -6.16 -17.05
CA PHE A 282 -6.06 -7.51 -17.26
C PHE A 282 -7.43 -7.69 -16.60
N ILE A 283 -7.68 -7.02 -15.48
CA ILE A 283 -8.88 -7.28 -14.66
C ILE A 283 -9.97 -6.27 -14.97
N ALA A 284 -9.65 -4.98 -15.11
CA ALA A 284 -10.63 -3.92 -15.33
C ALA A 284 -11.49 -4.19 -16.56
N GLY A 285 -10.85 -4.55 -17.70
CA GLY A 285 -11.57 -4.91 -18.93
C GLY A 285 -12.46 -6.15 -18.78
N SER A 286 -12.01 -7.15 -18.01
CA SER A 286 -12.76 -8.36 -17.71
C SER A 286 -13.99 -8.09 -16.85
N LEU A 287 -13.87 -7.20 -15.85
CA LEU A 287 -14.99 -6.76 -15.00
C LEU A 287 -16.00 -5.93 -15.79
N VAL A 288 -15.54 -4.98 -16.62
CA VAL A 288 -16.43 -4.22 -17.52
C VAL A 288 -17.24 -5.17 -18.41
N LYS A 289 -16.59 -6.20 -18.99
CA LYS A 289 -17.30 -7.18 -19.84
C LYS A 289 -18.31 -8.01 -19.06
N LEU A 290 -18.01 -8.34 -17.79
CA LEU A 290 -18.91 -9.11 -16.94
C LEU A 290 -20.18 -8.32 -16.61
N ILE A 291 -19.99 -7.07 -16.14
CA ILE A 291 -21.10 -6.21 -15.69
C ILE A 291 -21.92 -5.70 -16.89
N ALA A 292 -21.30 -5.34 -18.00
CA ALA A 292 -21.98 -4.89 -19.21
C ALA A 292 -22.82 -5.99 -19.90
N ARG A 293 -22.59 -7.27 -19.60
CA ARG A 293 -23.38 -8.39 -20.16
C ARG A 293 -24.74 -8.56 -19.46
N GLU A 294 -24.87 -8.03 -18.24
CA GLU A 294 -26.09 -8.12 -17.43
C GLU A 294 -27.04 -6.93 -17.64
N LEU A 295 -26.61 -5.93 -18.44
CA LEU A 295 -27.40 -4.77 -18.85
C LEU A 295 -27.74 -4.84 -20.36
#